data_f76aac1373b5f3fe247ad7225e4d6a9e
#
_entry.id   f76aac1373b5f3fe247ad7225e4d6a9e
#
_cell.length_a   1.000
_cell.length_b   1.000
_cell.length_c   1.000
_cell.angle_alpha   90.00
_cell.angle_beta   90.00
_cell.angle_gamma   90.00
#
_symmetry.space_group_name_H-M   'P 1'
#
loop_
_entity.id
_entity.type
_entity.pdbx_description
1 polymer ?
#
loop_
_entity_poly.entity_id
_entity_poly.type
_entity_poly.pdbx_seq_one_letter_code
_entity_poly.pdbx_strand_id
1 'polypeptide(L)'
;MKRVATFPFSYGESTDPVTGRRDAILKRPRTDPYVIQTDTSLEYWQFHASLVTHDALGNELTLPDNVRYYLLSSAQHLAVAGAAPNRGMCEQLSNPLTPGVFLRALIVAMDRWITDGTPPPPSEYPRASNGTLVAPDRTSTGFPSIPNVRYGGLVNRLPLRDYGPQFTSQGGIITLVPPQAVPGKEYRVLVPKVDADGNDVAGLRRPDELGAPLGTYTGWNHRQAGFRSADLCGLTGSYIPFARTRAERTASGDPRPSLEERYPIGKNYLDQVTQSAAGYARRRLLLQEDVARIEQAATGRTVP
;
A
#
# COMPACT_ATOMS: atom_id res chain seq x y z
N MET A 1 -2.19 -19.07 2.87
CA MET A 1 -1.71 -19.64 1.59
C MET A 1 -0.23 -19.25 1.47
N LYS A 2 0.71 -20.20 1.52
CA LYS A 2 2.14 -19.89 1.35
C LYS A 2 2.40 -19.74 -0.14
N ARG A 3 2.64 -18.51 -0.62
CA ARG A 3 2.93 -18.26 -2.04
C ARG A 3 4.32 -18.75 -2.40
N VAL A 4 4.46 -19.29 -3.58
CA VAL A 4 5.74 -19.56 -4.23
C VAL A 4 6.17 -18.24 -4.86
N ALA A 5 7.00 -17.48 -4.17
CA ALA A 5 7.60 -16.29 -4.73
C ALA A 5 9.06 -16.58 -5.05
N THR A 6 9.42 -16.40 -6.31
CA THR A 6 10.79 -16.63 -6.81
C THR A 6 11.23 -15.43 -7.64
N PHE A 7 12.50 -15.06 -7.50
CA PHE A 7 13.12 -14.07 -8.35
C PHE A 7 12.96 -14.43 -9.86
N PRO A 8 12.69 -13.49 -10.79
CA PRO A 8 12.75 -12.04 -10.59
C PRO A 8 11.44 -11.42 -10.04
N PHE A 9 11.56 -10.32 -9.28
CA PHE A 9 10.45 -9.55 -8.74
C PHE A 9 10.27 -8.21 -9.45
N SER A 10 11.35 -7.67 -10.03
CA SER A 10 11.36 -6.38 -10.72
C SER A 10 11.24 -6.54 -12.22
N TYR A 11 10.70 -5.50 -12.87
CA TYR A 11 10.55 -5.44 -14.32
C TYR A 11 11.87 -5.27 -15.05
N GLY A 12 12.78 -4.44 -14.52
CA GLY A 12 14.12 -4.23 -15.04
C GLY A 12 15.10 -5.32 -14.61
N GLU A 13 16.17 -5.47 -15.40
CA GLU A 13 17.22 -6.43 -15.09
C GLU A 13 17.95 -6.07 -13.80
N SER A 14 18.09 -7.04 -12.89
CA SER A 14 18.78 -6.89 -11.62
C SER A 14 19.46 -8.19 -11.21
N THR A 15 20.43 -8.08 -10.30
CA THR A 15 21.05 -9.26 -9.67
C THR A 15 20.43 -9.46 -8.29
N ASP A 16 19.84 -10.62 -8.07
CA ASP A 16 19.28 -10.99 -6.77
C ASP A 16 20.41 -11.26 -5.75
N PRO A 17 20.53 -10.45 -4.69
CA PRO A 17 21.59 -10.63 -3.71
C PRO A 17 21.45 -11.91 -2.86
N VAL A 18 20.26 -12.54 -2.85
CA VAL A 18 20.00 -13.77 -2.09
C VAL A 18 20.49 -15.01 -2.84
N THR A 19 20.30 -15.04 -4.17
CA THR A 19 20.64 -16.21 -5.02
C THR A 19 21.82 -15.99 -5.95
N GLY A 20 22.23 -14.74 -6.19
CA GLY A 20 23.24 -14.37 -7.19
C GLY A 20 22.71 -14.41 -8.63
N ARG A 21 21.45 -14.76 -8.87
CA ARG A 21 20.86 -14.82 -10.22
C ARG A 21 20.64 -13.41 -10.78
N ARG A 22 20.88 -13.26 -12.06
CA ARG A 22 20.56 -12.04 -12.81
C ARG A 22 19.38 -12.30 -13.73
N ASP A 23 18.33 -11.50 -13.62
CA ASP A 23 17.09 -11.70 -14.36
C ASP A 23 16.18 -10.46 -14.33
N ALA A 24 15.12 -10.47 -15.13
CA ALA A 24 14.07 -9.45 -15.20
C ALA A 24 12.71 -10.08 -15.51
N ILE A 25 11.61 -9.39 -15.17
CA ILE A 25 10.28 -9.78 -15.65
C ILE A 25 10.15 -9.48 -17.15
N LEU A 26 10.58 -8.29 -17.58
CA LEU A 26 10.61 -7.89 -18.99
C LEU A 26 12.01 -8.16 -19.57
N LYS A 27 12.06 -8.95 -20.65
CA LYS A 27 13.32 -9.43 -21.27
C LYS A 27 13.34 -9.33 -22.78
N ARG A 28 12.31 -8.82 -23.38
CA ARG A 28 12.11 -8.79 -24.84
C ARG A 28 11.78 -7.37 -25.32
N PRO A 29 12.72 -6.41 -25.27
CA PRO A 29 12.45 -4.99 -25.46
C PRO A 29 11.62 -4.63 -26.71
N ARG A 30 11.67 -5.49 -27.76
CA ARG A 30 10.90 -5.28 -28.99
C ARG A 30 9.43 -5.72 -28.89
N THR A 31 9.07 -6.50 -27.86
CA THR A 31 7.74 -7.10 -27.72
C THR A 31 7.20 -7.00 -26.29
N ASP A 32 7.98 -6.46 -25.34
CA ASP A 32 7.53 -6.22 -23.99
C ASP A 32 6.40 -5.19 -23.97
N PRO A 33 5.32 -5.42 -23.22
CA PRO A 33 4.17 -4.54 -23.19
C PRO A 33 4.45 -3.24 -22.43
N TYR A 34 3.59 -2.24 -22.61
CA TYR A 34 3.42 -1.17 -21.61
C TYR A 34 2.77 -1.76 -20.36
N VAL A 35 3.25 -1.33 -19.21
CA VAL A 35 2.77 -1.84 -17.92
C VAL A 35 2.42 -0.69 -16.99
N ILE A 36 1.23 -0.72 -16.41
CA ILE A 36 0.89 0.04 -15.21
C ILE A 36 0.61 -0.98 -14.11
N GLN A 37 1.48 -1.04 -13.11
CA GLN A 37 1.25 -1.84 -11.91
C GLN A 37 0.78 -0.94 -10.78
N THR A 38 -0.21 -1.41 -10.03
CA THR A 38 -0.68 -0.79 -8.79
C THR A 38 -0.65 -1.82 -7.67
N ASP A 39 -0.08 -1.43 -6.54
CA ASP A 39 -0.16 -2.19 -5.29
C ASP A 39 -0.78 -1.31 -4.21
N THR A 40 -1.53 -1.91 -3.30
CA THR A 40 -2.00 -1.20 -2.11
C THR A 40 -0.97 -1.30 -1.00
N SER A 41 -1.17 -0.56 0.09
CA SER A 41 -0.31 -0.66 1.26
C SER A 41 -0.22 -2.10 1.80
N LEU A 42 -1.31 -2.86 1.68
CA LEU A 42 -1.35 -4.26 2.16
C LEU A 42 -0.34 -5.15 1.42
N GLU A 43 -0.11 -4.94 0.12
CA GLU A 43 0.86 -5.72 -0.64
C GLU A 43 2.29 -5.56 -0.10
N TYR A 44 2.63 -4.40 0.46
CA TYR A 44 3.93 -4.22 1.14
C TYR A 44 4.05 -5.06 2.40
N TRP A 45 2.99 -5.15 3.20
CA TRP A 45 2.99 -5.91 4.46
C TRP A 45 2.84 -7.42 4.27
N GLN A 46 2.07 -7.85 3.25
CA GLN A 46 1.69 -9.25 3.10
C GLN A 46 2.23 -9.93 1.84
N PHE A 47 2.57 -9.17 0.79
CA PHE A 47 2.94 -9.71 -0.53
C PHE A 47 4.26 -9.20 -1.08
N HIS A 48 5.06 -8.51 -0.25
CA HIS A 48 6.44 -8.14 -0.57
C HIS A 48 6.57 -7.16 -1.75
N ALA A 49 5.60 -6.24 -1.91
CA ALA A 49 5.56 -5.29 -3.02
C ALA A 49 6.81 -4.41 -3.13
N SER A 50 7.54 -4.20 -2.02
CA SER A 50 8.83 -3.49 -2.04
C SER A 50 9.84 -4.09 -3.02
N LEU A 51 9.79 -5.40 -3.28
CA LEU A 51 10.71 -6.09 -4.19
C LEU A 51 10.47 -5.78 -5.68
N VAL A 52 9.36 -5.13 -6.03
CA VAL A 52 9.13 -4.64 -7.39
C VAL A 52 10.09 -3.51 -7.75
N THR A 53 10.44 -2.69 -6.77
CA THR A 53 11.23 -1.46 -6.95
C THR A 53 12.55 -1.44 -6.16
N HIS A 54 12.78 -2.45 -5.32
CA HIS A 54 13.98 -2.57 -4.50
C HIS A 54 14.46 -4.02 -4.48
N ASP A 55 15.77 -4.21 -4.33
CA ASP A 55 16.33 -5.55 -4.11
C ASP A 55 16.13 -6.03 -2.65
N ALA A 56 16.60 -7.26 -2.36
CA ALA A 56 16.50 -7.85 -1.02
C ALA A 56 17.34 -7.12 0.07
N LEU A 57 18.25 -6.23 -0.32
CA LEU A 57 19.03 -5.39 0.60
C LEU A 57 18.40 -4.01 0.82
N GLY A 58 17.39 -3.66 0.00
CA GLY A 58 16.71 -2.37 0.03
C GLY A 58 17.33 -1.32 -0.91
N ASN A 59 18.19 -1.72 -1.86
CA ASN A 59 18.69 -0.84 -2.89
C ASN A 59 17.60 -0.61 -3.95
N GLU A 60 17.45 0.64 -4.42
CA GLU A 60 16.47 0.97 -5.46
C GLU A 60 16.85 0.34 -6.80
N LEU A 61 15.83 -0.17 -7.50
CA LEU A 61 15.95 -0.72 -8.85
C LEU A 61 15.31 0.24 -9.86
N THR A 62 15.92 0.34 -11.03
CA THR A 62 15.38 1.17 -12.11
C THR A 62 14.22 0.46 -12.80
N LEU A 63 13.07 1.13 -12.88
CA LEU A 63 11.95 0.66 -13.70
C LEU A 63 12.21 1.01 -15.17
N PRO A 64 11.92 0.11 -16.11
CA PRO A 64 11.97 0.41 -17.55
C PRO A 64 11.01 1.54 -17.96
N ASP A 65 11.31 2.25 -19.04
CA ASP A 65 10.50 3.39 -19.53
C ASP A 65 9.06 3.02 -19.89
N ASN A 66 8.84 1.76 -20.28
CA ASN A 66 7.52 1.20 -20.59
C ASN A 66 6.77 0.69 -19.33
N VAL A 67 7.25 1.00 -18.12
CA VAL A 67 6.63 0.61 -16.84
C VAL A 67 6.29 1.82 -16.03
N ARG A 68 5.09 1.83 -15.42
CA ARG A 68 4.69 2.76 -14.35
C ARG A 68 4.23 1.96 -13.15
N TYR A 69 4.59 2.44 -11.96
CA TYR A 69 4.26 1.78 -10.70
C TYR A 69 3.69 2.78 -9.70
N TYR A 70 2.55 2.43 -9.08
CA TYR A 70 1.88 3.30 -8.12
C TYR A 70 1.48 2.54 -6.86
N LEU A 71 1.85 3.10 -5.69
CA LEU A 71 1.25 2.70 -4.43
C LEU A 71 -0.12 3.38 -4.27
N LEU A 72 -1.15 2.62 -4.00
CA LEU A 72 -2.45 3.08 -3.54
C LEU A 72 -2.39 3.18 -2.02
N SER A 73 -2.08 4.38 -1.52
CA SER A 73 -1.66 4.63 -0.13
C SER A 73 -2.68 4.17 0.89
N SER A 74 -2.20 3.57 1.96
CA SER A 74 -2.97 3.16 3.14
C SER A 74 -4.15 2.23 2.87
N ALA A 75 -4.31 1.72 1.64
CA ALA A 75 -5.41 0.85 1.27
C ALA A 75 -5.16 -0.61 1.66
N GLN A 76 -6.24 -1.35 1.95
CA GLN A 76 -6.23 -2.81 2.01
C GLN A 76 -6.35 -3.42 0.62
N HIS A 77 -6.19 -4.75 0.50
CA HIS A 77 -6.20 -5.46 -0.79
C HIS A 77 -7.48 -5.23 -1.60
N LEU A 78 -8.63 -5.37 -0.96
CA LEU A 78 -9.95 -5.12 -1.56
C LEU A 78 -10.84 -4.41 -0.55
N ALA A 79 -11.54 -3.37 -1.00
CA ALA A 79 -12.61 -2.74 -0.26
C ALA A 79 -13.83 -2.62 -1.16
N VAL A 80 -15.00 -2.88 -0.60
CA VAL A 80 -16.28 -2.73 -1.29
C VAL A 80 -16.78 -1.31 -1.05
N ALA A 81 -16.99 -0.56 -2.12
CA ALA A 81 -17.49 0.80 -2.03
C ALA A 81 -18.84 0.85 -1.29
N GLY A 82 -18.96 1.72 -0.30
CA GLY A 82 -20.18 1.88 0.49
C GLY A 82 -20.41 0.81 1.57
N ALA A 83 -19.56 -0.21 1.67
CA ALA A 83 -19.68 -1.17 2.75
C ALA A 83 -19.25 -0.54 4.09
N ALA A 84 -20.06 -0.75 5.13
CA ALA A 84 -19.73 -0.30 6.47
C ALA A 84 -18.51 -1.07 7.02
N PRO A 85 -17.50 -0.38 7.59
CA PRO A 85 -16.38 -1.06 8.24
C PRO A 85 -16.84 -1.98 9.36
N ASN A 86 -16.27 -3.18 9.43
CA ASN A 86 -16.56 -4.16 10.47
C ASN A 86 -15.28 -4.84 10.94
N ARG A 87 -15.32 -5.47 12.11
CA ARG A 87 -14.11 -6.13 12.66
C ARG A 87 -13.95 -7.55 12.14
N GLY A 88 -15.04 -8.28 11.95
CA GLY A 88 -14.96 -9.68 11.61
C GLY A 88 -14.06 -10.44 12.61
N MET A 89 -13.01 -11.10 12.10
CA MET A 89 -12.00 -11.77 12.93
C MET A 89 -10.79 -10.88 13.27
N CYS A 90 -10.82 -9.60 12.92
CA CYS A 90 -9.71 -8.66 13.09
C CYS A 90 -9.89 -7.80 14.36
N GLU A 91 -8.80 -7.24 14.89
CA GLU A 91 -8.83 -6.37 16.07
C GLU A 91 -9.47 -5.01 15.80
N GLN A 92 -9.19 -4.45 14.64
CA GLN A 92 -9.69 -3.13 14.23
C GLN A 92 -10.77 -3.27 13.15
N LEU A 93 -11.53 -2.19 12.95
CA LEU A 93 -12.48 -2.11 11.83
C LEU A 93 -11.73 -2.30 10.50
N SER A 94 -12.37 -2.95 9.54
CA SER A 94 -11.85 -3.10 8.19
C SER A 94 -11.70 -1.74 7.50
N ASN A 95 -10.65 -1.59 6.72
CA ASN A 95 -10.33 -0.37 6.01
C ASN A 95 -11.30 -0.14 4.84
N PRO A 96 -12.13 0.93 4.83
CA PRO A 96 -13.11 1.17 3.77
C PRO A 96 -12.53 1.86 2.54
N LEU A 97 -11.24 2.24 2.56
CA LEU A 97 -10.62 3.03 1.52
C LEU A 97 -10.61 2.28 0.18
N THR A 98 -11.28 2.85 -0.83
CA THR A 98 -11.36 2.28 -2.18
C THR A 98 -10.52 3.08 -3.17
N PRO A 99 -9.52 2.47 -3.83
CA PRO A 99 -8.65 3.19 -4.77
C PRO A 99 -9.24 3.37 -6.18
N GLY A 100 -10.48 2.96 -6.42
CA GLY A 100 -11.10 2.90 -7.75
C GLY A 100 -11.04 4.20 -8.57
N VAL A 101 -11.04 5.37 -7.91
CA VAL A 101 -10.91 6.67 -8.57
C VAL A 101 -9.58 6.82 -9.31
N PHE A 102 -8.48 6.35 -8.72
CA PHE A 102 -7.17 6.35 -9.37
C PHE A 102 -7.08 5.31 -10.48
N LEU A 103 -7.64 4.12 -10.25
CA LEU A 103 -7.62 3.04 -11.26
C LEU A 103 -8.32 3.48 -12.56
N ARG A 104 -9.45 4.20 -12.48
CA ARG A 104 -10.12 4.74 -13.67
C ARG A 104 -9.24 5.72 -14.45
N ALA A 105 -8.58 6.66 -13.74
CA ALA A 105 -7.67 7.60 -14.38
C ALA A 105 -6.46 6.90 -15.01
N LEU A 106 -5.91 5.87 -14.34
CA LEU A 106 -4.78 5.10 -14.87
C LEU A 106 -5.17 4.25 -16.09
N ILE A 107 -6.40 3.74 -16.17
CA ILE A 107 -6.90 3.06 -17.38
C ILE A 107 -6.96 4.04 -18.56
N VAL A 108 -7.49 5.25 -18.36
CA VAL A 108 -7.50 6.29 -19.39
C VAL A 108 -6.07 6.71 -19.77
N ALA A 109 -5.16 6.78 -18.80
CA ALA A 109 -3.76 7.08 -19.08
C ALA A 109 -3.06 5.96 -19.88
N MET A 110 -3.39 4.69 -19.63
CA MET A 110 -2.89 3.56 -20.40
C MET A 110 -3.40 3.62 -21.86
N ASP A 111 -4.69 3.87 -22.05
CA ASP A 111 -5.28 4.03 -23.38
C ASP A 111 -4.54 5.10 -24.19
N ARG A 112 -4.32 6.29 -23.62
CA ARG A 112 -3.56 7.37 -24.26
C ARG A 112 -2.09 7.00 -24.54
N TRP A 113 -1.50 6.21 -23.65
CA TRP A 113 -0.12 5.75 -23.85
C TRP A 113 0.00 4.85 -25.07
N ILE A 114 -0.98 3.98 -25.28
CA ILE A 114 -1.00 3.04 -26.41
C ILE A 114 -1.40 3.72 -27.70
N THR A 115 -2.39 4.62 -27.67
CA THR A 115 -3.01 5.18 -28.89
C THR A 115 -2.28 6.41 -29.43
N ASP A 116 -1.82 7.30 -28.59
CA ASP A 116 -1.19 8.56 -28.99
C ASP A 116 0.22 8.78 -28.45
N GLY A 117 0.78 7.79 -27.73
CA GLY A 117 2.13 7.84 -27.17
C GLY A 117 2.26 8.75 -25.94
N THR A 118 1.14 9.29 -25.40
CA THR A 118 1.18 10.15 -24.21
C THR A 118 1.42 9.32 -22.94
N PRO A 119 2.62 9.39 -22.30
CA PRO A 119 2.91 8.54 -21.16
C PRO A 119 2.02 8.87 -19.95
N PRO A 120 1.71 7.88 -19.10
CA PRO A 120 1.07 8.13 -17.83
C PRO A 120 1.89 9.07 -16.94
N PRO A 121 1.29 9.67 -15.91
CA PRO A 121 2.03 10.41 -14.89
C PRO A 121 3.24 9.64 -14.37
N PRO A 122 4.28 10.31 -13.85
CA PRO A 122 5.42 9.63 -13.23
C PRO A 122 4.98 8.64 -12.13
N SER A 123 5.72 7.55 -11.98
CA SER A 123 5.49 6.55 -10.93
C SER A 123 5.54 7.18 -9.53
N GLU A 124 4.60 6.78 -8.66
CA GLU A 124 4.51 7.26 -7.27
C GLU A 124 4.45 6.09 -6.30
N TYR A 125 5.56 5.84 -5.63
CA TYR A 125 5.75 4.76 -4.67
C TYR A 125 6.76 5.14 -3.60
N PRO A 126 6.79 4.45 -2.46
CA PRO A 126 7.75 4.74 -1.39
C PRO A 126 9.17 4.34 -1.81
N ARG A 127 10.16 5.15 -1.44
CA ARG A 127 11.56 4.97 -1.78
C ARG A 127 12.45 4.94 -0.54
N ALA A 128 13.47 4.09 -0.57
CA ALA A 128 14.47 4.05 0.48
C ALA A 128 15.33 5.32 0.48
N SER A 129 15.67 5.86 -0.71
CA SER A 129 16.51 7.04 -0.87
C SER A 129 15.95 8.32 -0.24
N ASN A 130 14.63 8.45 -0.16
CA ASN A 130 13.98 9.60 0.49
C ASN A 130 13.35 9.26 1.86
N GLY A 131 13.63 8.05 2.40
CA GLY A 131 13.17 7.61 3.71
C GLY A 131 11.67 7.35 3.81
N THR A 132 10.95 7.16 2.69
CA THR A 132 9.52 6.82 2.69
C THR A 132 9.25 5.32 2.60
N LEU A 133 10.27 4.49 2.30
CA LEU A 133 10.25 3.03 2.41
C LEU A 133 11.22 2.60 3.50
N VAL A 134 10.73 1.89 4.52
CA VAL A 134 11.46 1.64 5.77
C VAL A 134 11.26 0.23 6.30
N ALA A 135 12.03 -0.16 7.32
CA ALA A 135 11.78 -1.40 8.05
C ALA A 135 10.42 -1.35 8.79
N PRO A 136 9.78 -2.52 9.04
CA PRO A 136 8.41 -2.57 9.57
C PRO A 136 8.30 -2.29 11.08
N ASP A 137 9.41 -2.03 11.77
CA ASP A 137 9.37 -1.70 13.19
C ASP A 137 8.76 -0.30 13.44
N ARG A 138 8.24 -0.07 14.67
CA ARG A 138 7.56 1.19 15.04
C ARG A 138 8.44 2.41 14.86
N THR A 139 9.71 2.32 15.23
CA THR A 139 10.64 3.46 15.16
C THR A 139 10.88 3.88 13.72
N SER A 140 11.12 2.91 12.84
CA SER A 140 11.35 3.15 11.42
C SER A 140 10.12 3.69 10.72
N THR A 141 8.94 3.09 10.94
CA THR A 141 7.68 3.53 10.32
C THR A 141 7.16 4.85 10.87
N GLY A 142 7.46 5.17 12.13
CA GLY A 142 6.90 6.34 12.84
C GLY A 142 5.45 6.16 13.26
N PHE A 143 4.92 4.91 13.33
CA PHE A 143 3.52 4.67 13.66
C PHE A 143 3.18 5.18 15.07
N PRO A 144 2.17 6.05 15.24
CA PRO A 144 1.83 6.67 16.51
C PRO A 144 1.33 5.64 17.54
N SER A 145 1.49 5.98 18.83
CA SER A 145 0.98 5.15 19.94
C SER A 145 -0.51 5.40 20.15
N ILE A 146 -1.35 4.82 19.30
CA ILE A 146 -2.80 4.96 19.36
C ILE A 146 -3.36 4.04 20.46
N PRO A 147 -4.21 4.54 21.38
CA PRO A 147 -4.82 3.72 22.43
C PRO A 147 -5.59 2.53 21.86
N ASN A 148 -5.44 1.37 22.48
CA ASN A 148 -6.07 0.11 22.07
C ASN A 148 -5.70 -0.39 20.65
N VAL A 149 -4.60 0.12 20.09
CA VAL A 149 -4.06 -0.34 18.82
C VAL A 149 -2.72 -1.03 19.04
N ARG A 150 -2.70 -2.32 18.81
CA ARG A 150 -1.47 -3.10 18.82
C ARG A 150 -0.69 -2.86 17.53
N TYR A 151 0.59 -2.48 17.66
CA TYR A 151 1.52 -2.41 16.57
C TYR A 151 2.63 -3.44 16.78
N GLY A 152 2.63 -4.48 15.97
CA GLY A 152 3.60 -5.58 16.10
C GLY A 152 4.74 -5.52 15.07
N GLY A 153 4.66 -4.66 14.06
CA GLY A 153 5.61 -4.67 12.93
C GLY A 153 5.59 -6.00 12.16
N LEU A 154 4.46 -6.73 12.24
CA LEU A 154 4.32 -8.03 11.60
C LEU A 154 4.25 -7.88 10.09
N VAL A 155 5.05 -8.67 9.40
CA VAL A 155 5.02 -8.83 7.95
C VAL A 155 5.01 -10.32 7.59
N ASN A 156 4.51 -10.66 6.43
CA ASN A 156 4.73 -11.99 5.89
C ASN A 156 6.20 -12.09 5.44
N ARG A 157 6.98 -12.94 6.12
CA ARG A 157 8.39 -13.17 5.79
C ARG A 157 8.52 -13.95 4.48
N LEU A 158 9.58 -13.65 3.72
CA LEU A 158 9.88 -14.31 2.44
C LEU A 158 11.24 -15.01 2.50
N PRO A 159 11.37 -16.16 3.17
CA PRO A 159 12.58 -16.96 3.07
C PRO A 159 12.72 -17.57 1.67
N LEU A 160 13.95 -17.64 1.16
CA LEU A 160 14.23 -18.44 -0.02
C LEU A 160 13.84 -19.90 0.29
N ARG A 161 13.14 -20.54 -0.65
CA ARG A 161 12.67 -21.91 -0.47
C ARG A 161 13.39 -22.87 -1.42
N ASP A 162 13.76 -24.00 -0.90
CA ASP A 162 14.17 -25.16 -1.65
C ASP A 162 12.92 -25.97 -2.07
N TYR A 163 12.71 -26.07 -3.36
CA TYR A 163 11.62 -26.84 -3.98
C TYR A 163 12.09 -28.18 -4.52
N GLY A 164 13.37 -28.51 -4.31
CA GLY A 164 14.04 -29.70 -4.81
C GLY A 164 14.84 -29.48 -6.10
N PRO A 165 15.73 -30.41 -6.44
CA PRO A 165 16.75 -30.26 -7.50
C PRO A 165 16.19 -30.05 -8.91
N GLN A 166 14.94 -30.45 -9.14
CA GLN A 166 14.32 -30.35 -10.47
C GLN A 166 13.61 -29.00 -10.68
N PHE A 167 13.41 -28.19 -9.63
CA PHE A 167 12.64 -26.96 -9.72
C PHE A 167 13.24 -25.97 -10.74
N THR A 168 14.53 -25.73 -10.66
CA THR A 168 15.23 -24.81 -11.58
C THR A 168 15.55 -25.44 -12.93
N SER A 169 15.94 -26.74 -12.94
CA SER A 169 16.43 -27.42 -14.13
C SER A 169 15.33 -27.93 -15.08
N GLN A 170 14.11 -28.13 -14.55
CA GLN A 170 13.01 -28.75 -15.29
C GLN A 170 11.72 -27.90 -15.24
N GLY A 171 11.84 -26.56 -15.28
CA GLY A 171 10.69 -25.68 -15.47
C GLY A 171 9.68 -25.62 -14.32
N GLY A 172 10.14 -25.76 -13.07
CA GLY A 172 9.29 -25.56 -11.88
C GLY A 172 8.76 -26.84 -11.26
N ILE A 173 9.33 -28.00 -11.56
CA ILE A 173 8.91 -29.28 -10.94
C ILE A 173 9.32 -29.27 -9.46
N ILE A 174 8.32 -29.32 -8.57
CA ILE A 174 8.50 -29.39 -7.12
C ILE A 174 8.69 -30.84 -6.72
N THR A 175 9.86 -31.19 -6.20
CA THR A 175 10.19 -32.54 -5.73
C THR A 175 10.38 -32.61 -4.21
N LEU A 176 10.50 -31.46 -3.54
CA LEU A 176 10.54 -31.35 -2.08
C LEU A 176 9.22 -30.77 -1.56
N VAL A 177 8.40 -31.63 -0.90
CA VAL A 177 7.06 -31.26 -0.39
C VAL A 177 6.98 -31.62 1.09
N PRO A 178 6.71 -30.64 1.99
CA PRO A 178 6.61 -29.20 1.73
C PRO A 178 7.98 -28.56 1.43
N PRO A 179 8.04 -27.51 0.60
CA PRO A 179 9.28 -26.79 0.35
C PRO A 179 9.89 -26.23 1.65
N GLN A 180 11.19 -26.38 1.84
CA GLN A 180 11.89 -25.98 3.05
C GLN A 180 12.52 -24.59 2.90
N ALA A 181 12.61 -23.85 4.00
CA ALA A 181 13.35 -22.58 3.98
C ALA A 181 14.86 -22.88 3.93
N VAL A 182 15.57 -22.19 3.04
CA VAL A 182 17.04 -22.25 2.99
C VAL A 182 17.61 -21.42 4.14
N PRO A 183 18.37 -22.01 5.07
CA PRO A 183 18.91 -21.30 6.22
C PRO A 183 19.72 -20.05 5.82
N GLY A 184 19.48 -18.94 6.53
CA GLY A 184 20.19 -17.68 6.33
C GLY A 184 19.87 -16.93 5.02
N LYS A 185 18.96 -17.45 4.18
CA LYS A 185 18.54 -16.80 2.93
C LYS A 185 17.10 -16.31 3.00
N GLU A 186 16.95 -15.01 3.15
CA GLU A 186 15.64 -14.36 3.25
C GLU A 186 15.64 -13.00 2.56
N TYR A 187 14.54 -12.67 1.89
CA TYR A 187 14.31 -11.37 1.29
C TYR A 187 13.83 -10.38 2.34
N ARG A 188 14.48 -9.23 2.42
CA ARG A 188 14.08 -8.16 3.34
C ARG A 188 12.73 -7.59 2.91
N VAL A 189 11.80 -7.49 3.85
CA VAL A 189 10.50 -6.85 3.64
C VAL A 189 10.59 -5.41 4.14
N LEU A 190 10.28 -4.46 3.26
CA LEU A 190 10.19 -3.04 3.58
C LEU A 190 8.73 -2.58 3.39
N VAL A 191 8.32 -1.57 4.16
CA VAL A 191 6.95 -1.07 4.19
C VAL A 191 6.92 0.45 4.06
N PRO A 192 5.80 1.05 3.65
CA PRO A 192 5.66 2.50 3.61
C PRO A 192 5.81 3.12 5.01
N LYS A 193 6.53 4.24 5.09
CA LYS A 193 6.54 5.12 6.26
C LYS A 193 5.21 5.84 6.40
N VAL A 194 4.80 6.15 7.64
CA VAL A 194 3.55 6.84 7.91
C VAL A 194 3.78 8.23 8.51
N ASP A 195 2.75 9.08 8.40
CA ASP A 195 2.68 10.40 9.03
C ASP A 195 2.25 10.28 10.53
N ALA A 196 2.11 11.43 11.19
CA ALA A 196 1.69 11.49 12.59
C ALA A 196 0.27 10.94 12.85
N ASP A 197 -0.52 10.78 11.80
CA ASP A 197 -1.84 10.17 11.84
C ASP A 197 -1.80 8.65 11.64
N GLY A 198 -0.63 8.10 11.28
CA GLY A 198 -0.46 6.69 10.97
C GLY A 198 -0.86 6.33 9.53
N ASN A 199 -0.96 7.31 8.62
CA ASN A 199 -1.27 7.11 7.22
C ASN A 199 0.00 7.16 6.36
N ASP A 200 0.06 6.37 5.28
CA ASP A 200 1.22 6.35 4.37
C ASP A 200 1.54 7.75 3.83
N VAL A 201 2.83 8.11 3.85
CA VAL A 201 3.30 9.42 3.36
C VAL A 201 3.54 9.43 1.84
N ALA A 202 3.72 8.28 1.21
CA ALA A 202 4.03 8.13 -0.21
C ALA A 202 2.89 7.47 -0.99
N GLY A 203 2.89 7.64 -2.32
CA GLY A 203 1.91 7.06 -3.24
C GLY A 203 0.68 7.93 -3.47
N LEU A 204 -0.35 7.34 -4.05
CA LEU A 204 -1.61 8.01 -4.37
C LEU A 204 -2.53 8.04 -3.15
N ARG A 205 -2.70 9.22 -2.56
CA ARG A 205 -3.48 9.45 -1.33
C ARG A 205 -4.88 9.93 -1.70
N ARG A 206 -5.89 9.12 -1.44
CA ARG A 206 -7.28 9.46 -1.76
C ARG A 206 -7.72 10.78 -1.08
N PRO A 207 -8.29 11.76 -1.84
CA PRO A 207 -8.54 13.11 -1.35
C PRO A 207 -9.45 13.20 -0.13
N ASP A 208 -10.56 12.48 -0.13
CA ASP A 208 -11.61 12.55 0.90
C ASP A 208 -11.32 11.67 2.13
N GLU A 209 -10.21 10.94 2.15
CA GLU A 209 -9.85 10.01 3.23
C GLU A 209 -8.39 10.16 3.70
N LEU A 210 -7.50 10.61 2.82
CA LEU A 210 -6.08 10.81 3.13
C LEU A 210 -5.60 12.23 2.85
N GLY A 211 -6.23 12.94 1.92
CA GLY A 211 -6.03 14.37 1.69
C GLY A 211 -6.62 15.22 2.82
N ALA A 212 -7.79 14.81 3.33
CA ALA A 212 -8.45 15.32 4.52
C ALA A 212 -8.83 14.13 5.43
N PRO A 213 -7.91 13.65 6.30
CA PRO A 213 -8.11 12.38 7.00
C PRO A 213 -9.19 12.44 8.08
N LEU A 214 -9.98 11.38 8.16
CA LEU A 214 -11.00 11.17 9.21
C LEU A 214 -10.56 10.06 10.21
N GLY A 215 -9.40 9.47 9.99
CA GLY A 215 -8.83 8.41 10.82
C GLY A 215 -7.48 7.94 10.30
N THR A 216 -6.96 6.92 10.94
CA THR A 216 -5.83 6.14 10.45
C THR A 216 -6.35 5.01 9.57
N TYR A 217 -5.75 4.86 8.39
CA TYR A 217 -5.99 3.77 7.46
C TYR A 217 -4.69 3.01 7.25
N THR A 218 -4.71 1.69 7.40
CA THR A 218 -3.50 0.88 7.25
C THR A 218 -3.69 -0.24 6.24
N GLY A 219 -2.59 -0.70 5.64
CA GLY A 219 -2.55 -1.92 4.84
C GLY A 219 -2.50 -3.20 5.67
N TRP A 220 -2.55 -3.13 6.99
CA TRP A 220 -2.47 -4.27 7.89
C TRP A 220 -3.53 -4.21 8.99
N ASN A 221 -3.87 -5.38 9.53
CA ASN A 221 -4.71 -5.56 10.70
C ASN A 221 -4.24 -6.82 11.42
N HIS A 222 -4.43 -6.90 12.72
CA HIS A 222 -4.14 -8.10 13.48
C HIS A 222 -5.39 -8.94 13.71
N ARG A 223 -5.21 -10.24 13.85
CA ARG A 223 -6.29 -11.13 14.28
C ARG A 223 -6.58 -10.92 15.76
N GLN A 224 -7.85 -10.89 16.13
CA GLN A 224 -8.27 -10.79 17.54
C GLN A 224 -8.06 -12.10 18.30
N ALA A 225 -8.16 -12.03 19.64
CA ALA A 225 -8.09 -13.19 20.49
C ALA A 225 -9.10 -14.28 20.04
N GLY A 226 -8.67 -15.55 20.08
CA GLY A 226 -9.45 -16.68 19.58
C GLY A 226 -9.26 -16.99 18.09
N PHE A 227 -8.66 -16.08 17.30
CA PHE A 227 -8.43 -16.24 15.85
C PHE A 227 -6.95 -16.22 15.47
N ARG A 228 -6.05 -16.79 16.29
CA ARG A 228 -4.59 -16.73 16.09
C ARG A 228 -4.08 -15.29 16.14
N SER A 229 -4.22 -14.66 17.28
CA SER A 229 -3.88 -13.25 17.52
C SER A 229 -2.42 -12.84 17.24
N ALA A 230 -1.52 -13.80 17.03
CA ALA A 230 -0.14 -13.54 16.61
C ALA A 230 0.01 -13.31 15.09
N ASP A 231 -1.03 -13.52 14.29
CA ASP A 231 -0.98 -13.41 12.84
C ASP A 231 -1.61 -12.11 12.34
N LEU A 232 -1.22 -11.71 11.11
CA LEU A 232 -1.93 -10.68 10.36
C LEU A 232 -3.31 -11.16 9.94
N CYS A 233 -4.28 -10.25 9.94
CA CYS A 233 -5.60 -10.49 9.37
C CYS A 233 -5.49 -10.45 7.84
N GLY A 234 -5.65 -11.61 7.19
CA GLY A 234 -5.38 -11.75 5.77
C GLY A 234 -6.25 -10.83 4.90
N LEU A 235 -5.63 -10.15 3.94
CA LEU A 235 -6.26 -9.25 2.95
C LEU A 235 -6.98 -8.03 3.56
N THR A 236 -6.90 -7.81 4.88
CA THR A 236 -7.65 -6.77 5.58
C THR A 236 -6.69 -5.77 6.22
N GLY A 237 -6.93 -4.49 5.96
CA GLY A 237 -6.32 -3.36 6.63
C GLY A 237 -7.17 -2.85 7.79
N SER A 238 -6.66 -1.84 8.53
CA SER A 238 -7.38 -1.24 9.66
C SER A 238 -7.94 0.13 9.31
N TYR A 239 -9.10 0.42 9.86
CA TYR A 239 -9.63 1.77 10.00
C TYR A 239 -9.78 2.09 11.49
N ILE A 240 -9.12 3.16 11.92
CA ILE A 240 -9.09 3.63 13.29
C ILE A 240 -9.54 5.09 13.29
N PRO A 241 -10.83 5.38 13.52
CA PRO A 241 -11.36 6.73 13.42
C PRO A 241 -10.67 7.68 14.41
N PHE A 242 -10.60 8.94 14.10
CA PHE A 242 -10.22 9.97 15.06
C PHE A 242 -11.33 10.18 16.09
N ALA A 243 -10.97 10.63 17.29
CA ALA A 243 -11.92 11.15 18.25
C ALA A 243 -12.72 12.29 17.61
N ARG A 244 -14.01 12.42 17.95
CA ARG A 244 -14.83 13.49 17.41
C ARG A 244 -14.45 14.84 18.01
N THR A 245 -14.27 14.87 19.33
CA THR A 245 -14.01 16.08 20.11
C THR A 245 -12.64 16.05 20.78
N ARG A 246 -12.12 17.23 21.10
CA ARG A 246 -10.92 17.40 21.92
C ARG A 246 -11.06 16.72 23.29
N ALA A 247 -12.25 16.77 23.88
CA ALA A 247 -12.52 16.14 25.18
C ALA A 247 -12.37 14.61 25.08
N GLU A 248 -12.96 13.96 24.08
CA GLU A 248 -12.80 12.52 23.83
C GLU A 248 -11.35 12.14 23.59
N ARG A 249 -10.62 12.89 22.77
CA ARG A 249 -9.20 12.69 22.49
C ARG A 249 -8.36 12.74 23.78
N THR A 250 -8.60 13.77 24.60
CA THR A 250 -7.86 13.95 25.85
C THR A 250 -8.16 12.83 26.84
N ALA A 251 -9.43 12.43 26.96
CA ALA A 251 -9.85 11.35 27.85
C ALA A 251 -9.26 9.99 27.45
N SER A 252 -9.11 9.73 26.13
CA SER A 252 -8.51 8.50 25.63
C SER A 252 -6.98 8.49 25.64
N GLY A 253 -6.33 9.66 25.68
CA GLY A 253 -4.89 9.81 25.50
C GLY A 253 -4.41 9.60 24.06
N ASP A 254 -5.30 9.77 23.06
CA ASP A 254 -4.94 9.65 21.65
C ASP A 254 -3.99 10.80 21.24
N PRO A 255 -2.80 10.53 20.68
CA PRO A 255 -1.88 11.56 20.25
C PRO A 255 -2.35 12.30 18.99
N ARG A 256 -3.28 11.72 18.20
CA ARG A 256 -3.77 12.30 16.97
C ARG A 256 -4.82 13.37 17.28
N PRO A 257 -4.79 14.56 16.64
CA PRO A 257 -5.84 15.56 16.80
C PRO A 257 -7.23 15.00 16.47
N SER A 258 -8.25 15.44 17.23
CA SER A 258 -9.66 15.11 16.98
C SER A 258 -10.18 15.76 15.70
N LEU A 259 -11.38 15.35 15.23
CA LEU A 259 -12.03 15.98 14.08
C LEU A 259 -12.35 17.46 14.35
N GLU A 260 -12.79 17.79 15.56
CA GLU A 260 -13.04 19.17 16.01
C GLU A 260 -11.76 20.04 15.93
N GLU A 261 -10.61 19.51 16.33
CA GLU A 261 -9.33 20.23 16.27
C GLU A 261 -8.79 20.38 14.84
N ARG A 262 -9.10 19.43 13.95
CA ARG A 262 -8.66 19.45 12.54
C ARG A 262 -9.54 20.30 11.66
N TYR A 263 -10.83 20.24 11.90
CA TYR A 263 -11.88 20.86 11.09
C TYR A 263 -12.81 21.70 11.95
N PRO A 264 -12.29 22.75 12.62
CA PRO A 264 -13.06 23.57 13.56
C PRO A 264 -14.29 24.24 12.93
N ILE A 265 -14.29 24.32 11.62
CA ILE A 265 -15.45 24.70 10.81
C ILE A 265 -15.56 23.61 9.74
N GLY A 266 -16.70 22.93 9.63
CA GLY A 266 -16.87 21.80 8.70
C GLY A 266 -16.50 22.12 7.24
N LYS A 267 -16.52 23.41 6.85
CA LYS A 267 -16.00 23.87 5.56
C LYS A 267 -14.51 23.54 5.35
N ASN A 268 -13.69 23.54 6.40
CA ASN A 268 -12.25 23.26 6.28
C ASN A 268 -11.96 21.84 5.74
N TYR A 269 -12.82 20.88 6.08
CA TYR A 269 -12.72 19.53 5.52
C TYR A 269 -12.97 19.53 4.01
N LEU A 270 -14.08 20.14 3.58
CA LEU A 270 -14.44 20.22 2.15
C LEU A 270 -13.38 20.96 1.32
N ASP A 271 -12.87 22.09 1.84
CA ASP A 271 -11.82 22.87 1.16
C ASP A 271 -10.54 22.02 0.94
N GLN A 272 -10.12 21.22 1.93
CA GLN A 272 -8.97 20.33 1.80
C GLN A 272 -9.22 19.20 0.80
N VAL A 273 -10.41 18.59 0.81
CA VAL A 273 -10.80 17.57 -0.16
C VAL A 273 -10.76 18.14 -1.58
N THR A 274 -11.40 19.29 -1.81
CA THR A 274 -11.44 19.96 -3.12
C THR A 274 -10.04 20.31 -3.62
N GLN A 275 -9.20 20.90 -2.75
CA GLN A 275 -7.83 21.23 -3.10
C GLN A 275 -7.01 19.99 -3.48
N SER A 276 -7.13 18.91 -2.71
CA SER A 276 -6.45 17.64 -2.97
C SER A 276 -6.92 17.02 -4.29
N ALA A 277 -8.24 16.93 -4.49
CA ALA A 277 -8.82 16.36 -5.70
C ALA A 277 -8.41 17.13 -6.97
N ALA A 278 -8.48 18.47 -6.92
CA ALA A 278 -8.01 19.32 -8.02
C ALA A 278 -6.51 19.13 -8.32
N GLY A 279 -5.69 18.91 -7.27
CA GLY A 279 -4.28 18.59 -7.40
C GLY A 279 -4.03 17.31 -8.21
N TYR A 280 -4.75 16.25 -7.90
CA TYR A 280 -4.66 14.97 -8.63
C TYR A 280 -5.22 15.08 -10.06
N ALA A 281 -6.31 15.81 -10.26
CA ALA A 281 -6.86 16.02 -11.61
C ALA A 281 -5.87 16.76 -12.54
N ARG A 282 -5.21 17.82 -12.05
CA ARG A 282 -4.15 18.51 -12.81
C ARG A 282 -3.00 17.58 -13.19
N ARG A 283 -2.70 16.59 -12.37
CA ARG A 283 -1.67 15.56 -12.60
C ARG A 283 -2.16 14.39 -13.43
N ARG A 284 -3.41 14.41 -13.92
CA ARG A 284 -4.06 13.33 -14.67
C ARG A 284 -4.19 12.01 -13.89
N LEU A 285 -4.25 12.08 -12.56
CA LEU A 285 -4.43 10.96 -11.64
C LEU A 285 -5.86 10.84 -11.09
N LEU A 286 -6.73 11.80 -11.41
CA LEU A 286 -8.18 11.72 -11.24
C LEU A 286 -8.90 12.23 -12.50
N LEU A 287 -10.04 11.63 -12.80
CA LEU A 287 -10.96 12.12 -13.83
C LEU A 287 -11.85 13.23 -13.24
N GLN A 288 -12.34 14.14 -14.09
CA GLN A 288 -13.17 15.27 -13.64
C GLN A 288 -14.48 14.79 -13.00
N GLU A 289 -15.09 13.74 -13.54
CA GLU A 289 -16.29 13.14 -12.96
C GLU A 289 -16.03 12.50 -11.58
N ASP A 290 -14.81 12.04 -11.31
CA ASP A 290 -14.43 11.51 -9.99
C ASP A 290 -14.15 12.64 -8.99
N VAL A 291 -13.59 13.77 -9.44
CA VAL A 291 -13.50 15.00 -8.62
C VAL A 291 -14.89 15.41 -8.13
N ALA A 292 -15.85 15.53 -9.05
CA ALA A 292 -17.23 15.92 -8.70
C ALA A 292 -17.89 14.93 -7.72
N ARG A 293 -17.69 13.61 -7.92
CA ARG A 293 -18.20 12.57 -7.00
C ARG A 293 -17.59 12.65 -5.61
N ILE A 294 -16.28 12.88 -5.52
CA ILE A 294 -15.55 13.03 -4.26
C ILE A 294 -16.05 14.26 -3.50
N GLU A 295 -16.18 15.40 -4.17
CA GLU A 295 -16.67 16.64 -3.58
C GLU A 295 -18.13 16.51 -3.11
N GLN A 296 -18.99 15.88 -3.89
CA GLN A 296 -20.36 15.59 -3.51
C GLN A 296 -20.43 14.67 -2.28
N ALA A 297 -19.62 13.61 -2.25
CA ALA A 297 -19.54 12.71 -1.10
C ALA A 297 -19.02 13.42 0.15
N ALA A 298 -18.03 14.31 0.01
CA ALA A 298 -17.49 15.12 1.11
C ALA A 298 -18.49 16.09 1.68
N THR A 299 -19.31 16.72 0.83
CA THR A 299 -20.37 17.64 1.26
C THR A 299 -21.44 16.94 2.13
N GLY A 300 -21.70 15.65 1.88
CA GLY A 300 -22.64 14.85 2.67
C GLY A 300 -22.11 14.33 3.99
N ARG A 301 -20.79 14.49 4.26
CA ARG A 301 -20.18 14.01 5.52
C ARG A 301 -20.34 15.04 6.65
N THR A 302 -20.89 14.61 7.76
CA THR A 302 -20.96 15.43 8.99
C THR A 302 -19.60 15.38 9.70
N VAL A 303 -18.78 16.39 9.46
CA VAL A 303 -17.57 16.69 10.24
C VAL A 303 -17.90 17.79 11.21
N PRO A 304 -17.45 17.74 12.51
CA PRO A 304 -17.84 18.72 13.55
C PRO A 304 -17.58 20.16 13.17
#